data_d51052f943ebac4ef8d3fca105dff042
#
_entry.id   d51052f943ebac4ef8d3fca105dff042
#
_cell.length_a   1.000
_cell.length_b   1.000
_cell.length_c   1.000
_cell.angle_alpha   90.00
_cell.angle_beta   90.00
_cell.angle_gamma   90.00
#
_symmetry.space_group_name_H-M   'P 1'
#
loop_
_entity.id
_entity.type
_entity.pdbx_description
1 polymer ?
#
loop_
_entity_poly.entity_id
_entity_poly.type
_entity_poly.pdbx_seq_one_letter_code
_entity_poly.pdbx_strand_id
1 'polypeptide(L)'
;MRIIRISPLLAVCALVLTGCAGVSNGVNHNGGSGGTGGTTPGSINSVNHVIIMFQENRSFDAYFGQMTAYRQKNSIPINSSDGKINDLSQATGFSNSVSNAGTPVGTFTPYHTGSVCTEDLTSDWAESHKEMSLGNPAAAGPNAPMDGYAQTAHDISVYAQQFGIMLADQAGKRAMGYFDDSDLNYYYFMASNFAMGDAFYSPLPGRTAPNRLFIEAATSQGHVHDPTSQLTSTTIWQELDQANVSWKIYVTDNPPGFTYLSFFTYYNQASTKSHIVPLTQYFTDLQNGTLPAVAFIETGQFSGRDEHPSNFNPANPTQPDHINVQSGAAYVANIINSLMSSTSWKDTVFFWTTDEGGGTVDHVPPMTVMNPDGITPQDYKADGSDPKGDFTISGFRIPNFIVSPFAKKNFVSHTPMDYTAYLSFIEKRWNLAPLTRRDAQMADMTEFFDFNSGGPWATPPSPPAQNTSGVCDFTRQ
;
A
#
# COMPACT_ATOMS: atom_id res chain seq x y z
N MET A 1 64.30 15.51 6.99
CA MET A 1 65.46 14.81 7.57
C MET A 1 65.07 14.09 8.83
N ARG A 2 65.26 12.84 8.83
CA ARG A 2 65.19 11.71 9.77
C ARG A 2 63.98 10.79 9.59
N ILE A 3 64.34 9.71 8.93
CA ILE A 3 63.65 8.43 8.77
C ILE A 3 63.89 7.63 10.06
N ILE A 4 62.83 7.03 10.62
CA ILE A 4 63.00 5.86 11.51
C ILE A 4 62.07 4.75 10.99
N ARG A 5 62.68 3.67 10.51
CA ARG A 5 62.07 2.37 10.25
C ARG A 5 62.08 1.56 11.55
N ILE A 6 61.00 0.85 11.84
CA ILE A 6 61.05 -0.36 12.66
C ILE A 6 60.12 -1.42 12.02
N SER A 7 60.71 -2.58 11.80
CA SER A 7 60.17 -3.77 11.16
C SER A 7 59.40 -4.70 12.15
N PRO A 8 58.73 -5.79 11.67
CA PRO A 8 57.59 -6.44 12.28
C PRO A 8 57.99 -7.60 13.18
N LEU A 9 57.09 -7.90 14.13
CA LEU A 9 57.13 -9.16 14.89
C LEU A 9 55.98 -10.07 14.38
N LEU A 10 56.38 -11.20 13.79
CA LEU A 10 55.51 -12.34 13.54
C LEU A 10 55.21 -13.05 14.86
N ALA A 11 53.93 -13.27 15.17
CA ALA A 11 53.48 -14.24 16.15
C ALA A 11 52.70 -15.34 15.42
N VAL A 12 53.29 -16.52 15.38
CA VAL A 12 52.66 -17.75 14.91
C VAL A 12 51.83 -18.32 16.03
N CYS A 13 50.51 -18.43 15.87
CA CYS A 13 49.67 -19.26 16.70
C CYS A 13 49.20 -20.48 15.93
N ALA A 14 49.59 -21.65 16.42
CA ALA A 14 49.20 -22.94 15.88
C ALA A 14 47.72 -23.24 16.14
N LEU A 15 46.97 -23.57 15.11
CA LEU A 15 45.63 -24.13 15.21
C LEU A 15 45.71 -25.66 15.45
N VAL A 16 45.13 -26.10 16.54
CA VAL A 16 44.86 -27.53 16.78
C VAL A 16 43.49 -27.84 16.15
N LEU A 17 43.53 -28.67 15.11
CA LEU A 17 42.32 -29.25 14.48
C LEU A 17 41.92 -30.51 15.29
N THR A 18 40.77 -30.44 15.98
CA THR A 18 40.08 -31.64 16.45
C THR A 18 38.94 -31.91 15.45
N GLY A 19 39.12 -33.00 14.72
CA GLY A 19 38.07 -33.53 13.84
C GLY A 19 36.98 -34.23 14.63
N CYS A 20 35.72 -33.92 14.34
CA CYS A 20 34.60 -34.78 14.67
C CYS A 20 34.10 -35.48 13.41
N ALA A 21 34.15 -36.80 13.46
CA ALA A 21 33.67 -37.66 12.39
C ALA A 21 32.15 -37.56 12.24
N GLY A 22 31.70 -37.25 11.03
CA GLY A 22 30.30 -37.31 10.67
C GLY A 22 29.83 -38.72 10.42
N VAL A 23 28.77 -39.12 11.12
CA VAL A 23 28.06 -40.37 10.87
C VAL A 23 27.12 -40.18 9.70
N SER A 24 27.40 -40.79 8.58
CA SER A 24 26.48 -40.88 7.43
C SER A 24 25.45 -42.00 7.71
N ASN A 25 24.20 -41.64 7.96
CA ASN A 25 23.12 -42.59 7.91
C ASN A 25 22.58 -42.68 6.46
N GLY A 26 22.95 -43.75 5.79
CA GLY A 26 22.33 -44.14 4.55
C GLY A 26 20.92 -44.62 4.79
N VAL A 27 19.94 -44.04 4.12
CA VAL A 27 18.55 -44.50 4.09
C VAL A 27 18.40 -45.48 2.93
N ASN A 28 18.16 -46.74 3.27
CA ASN A 28 17.78 -47.80 2.34
C ASN A 28 16.37 -47.54 1.79
N HIS A 29 16.23 -47.52 0.50
CA HIS A 29 14.93 -47.69 -0.19
C HIS A 29 14.53 -49.16 -0.10
N ASN A 30 13.46 -49.44 0.62
CA ASN A 30 12.69 -50.66 0.48
C ASN A 30 11.21 -50.29 0.28
N GLY A 31 10.64 -50.75 -0.81
CA GLY A 31 9.25 -50.52 -1.16
C GLY A 31 8.31 -51.33 -0.24
N GLY A 32 7.19 -50.73 0.09
CA GLY A 32 6.11 -51.38 0.85
C GLY A 32 4.85 -50.51 0.84
N SER A 33 3.85 -51.05 0.22
CA SER A 33 2.48 -50.60 -0.05
C SER A 33 1.75 -49.90 1.09
N GLY A 34 0.91 -48.93 0.73
CA GLY A 34 -0.37 -48.63 1.42
C GLY A 34 -0.25 -47.83 2.70
N GLY A 35 -0.15 -46.52 2.57
CA GLY A 35 -0.36 -45.57 3.67
C GLY A 35 -1.17 -44.39 3.16
N THR A 36 -2.29 -44.14 3.83
CA THR A 36 -3.16 -42.98 3.72
C THR A 36 -2.38 -41.71 3.42
N GLY A 37 -2.71 -41.04 2.30
CA GLY A 37 -2.04 -39.83 1.85
C GLY A 37 -2.08 -38.73 2.90
N GLY A 38 -1.04 -38.61 3.69
CA GLY A 38 -0.74 -37.42 4.46
C GLY A 38 -0.38 -36.33 3.45
N THR A 39 -1.27 -35.35 3.28
CA THR A 39 -0.95 -34.14 2.55
C THR A 39 0.23 -33.48 3.22
N THR A 40 1.34 -33.30 2.52
CA THR A 40 2.42 -32.42 3.00
C THR A 40 1.82 -31.05 3.29
N PRO A 41 1.98 -30.46 4.49
CA PRO A 41 1.48 -29.12 4.75
C PRO A 41 2.00 -28.17 3.68
N GLY A 42 1.10 -27.40 3.09
CA GLY A 42 1.47 -26.36 2.14
C GLY A 42 2.31 -25.27 2.83
N SER A 43 3.06 -24.53 2.06
CA SER A 43 3.87 -23.41 2.55
C SER A 43 3.83 -22.26 1.56
N ILE A 44 4.46 -21.14 1.93
CA ILE A 44 4.66 -19.98 1.03
C ILE A 44 5.26 -20.39 -0.32
N ASN A 45 6.00 -21.51 -0.38
CA ASN A 45 6.55 -22.05 -1.63
C ASN A 45 5.48 -22.53 -2.62
N SER A 46 4.22 -22.65 -2.20
CA SER A 46 3.09 -22.92 -3.10
C SER A 46 2.72 -21.70 -3.96
N VAL A 47 3.21 -20.50 -3.62
CA VAL A 47 2.98 -19.26 -4.36
C VAL A 47 4.02 -19.15 -5.48
N ASN A 48 3.57 -19.16 -6.73
CA ASN A 48 4.42 -18.97 -7.90
C ASN A 48 4.36 -17.55 -8.47
N HIS A 49 3.28 -16.82 -8.15
CA HIS A 49 3.06 -15.48 -8.65
C HIS A 49 2.62 -14.56 -7.51
N VAL A 50 3.25 -13.40 -7.39
CA VAL A 50 2.83 -12.29 -6.53
C VAL A 50 2.53 -11.09 -7.41
N ILE A 51 1.32 -10.55 -7.30
CA ILE A 51 0.90 -9.34 -7.99
C ILE A 51 0.62 -8.28 -6.94
N ILE A 52 1.16 -7.07 -7.11
CA ILE A 52 0.89 -5.91 -6.29
C ILE A 52 0.25 -4.84 -7.16
N MET A 53 -0.84 -4.26 -6.69
CA MET A 53 -1.52 -3.15 -7.36
C MET A 53 -1.88 -2.07 -6.34
N PHE A 54 -1.57 -0.84 -6.66
CA PHE A 54 -2.01 0.33 -5.91
C PHE A 54 -3.11 1.08 -6.67
N GLN A 55 -4.03 1.69 -5.91
CA GLN A 55 -4.86 2.81 -6.31
C GLN A 55 -4.40 4.05 -5.54
N GLU A 56 -5.06 5.21 -5.70
CA GLU A 56 -4.53 6.44 -5.16
C GLU A 56 -5.43 7.12 -4.15
N ASN A 57 -4.78 7.54 -3.08
CA ASN A 57 -5.12 8.60 -2.16
C ASN A 57 -6.44 8.37 -1.41
N ARG A 58 -6.58 7.21 -0.76
CA ARG A 58 -7.72 6.92 0.10
C ARG A 58 -7.31 6.25 1.40
N SER A 59 -7.85 6.74 2.52
CA SER A 59 -7.65 6.13 3.82
C SER A 59 -8.53 4.89 4.03
N PHE A 60 -8.20 4.13 5.07
CA PHE A 60 -8.98 2.96 5.47
C PHE A 60 -10.43 3.33 5.81
N ASP A 61 -10.65 4.35 6.63
CA ASP A 61 -12.00 4.72 7.05
C ASP A 61 -12.82 5.30 5.89
N ALA A 62 -12.20 6.00 4.96
CA ALA A 62 -12.89 6.52 3.79
C ALA A 62 -13.46 5.40 2.90
N TYR A 63 -12.81 4.23 2.85
CA TYR A 63 -13.24 3.10 2.00
C TYR A 63 -13.88 1.97 2.80
N PHE A 64 -13.33 1.59 3.94
CA PHE A 64 -13.77 0.44 4.73
C PHE A 64 -14.31 0.81 6.11
N GLY A 65 -14.61 2.09 6.33
CA GLY A 65 -15.19 2.57 7.59
C GLY A 65 -16.57 1.99 7.94
N GLN A 66 -17.25 1.33 6.98
CA GLN A 66 -18.53 0.65 7.18
C GLN A 66 -18.45 -0.89 7.06
N MET A 67 -17.26 -1.45 7.16
CA MET A 67 -17.03 -2.88 6.96
C MET A 67 -17.76 -3.75 8.00
N THR A 68 -17.80 -3.34 9.26
CA THR A 68 -18.56 -4.00 10.31
C THR A 68 -20.06 -4.05 9.98
N ALA A 69 -20.63 -2.92 9.56
CA ALA A 69 -22.05 -2.84 9.18
C ALA A 69 -22.36 -3.72 7.96
N TYR A 70 -21.47 -3.70 6.95
CA TYR A 70 -21.61 -4.55 5.77
C TYR A 70 -21.59 -6.04 6.10
N ARG A 71 -20.63 -6.49 6.92
CA ARG A 71 -20.52 -7.90 7.31
C ARG A 71 -21.73 -8.35 8.12
N GLN A 72 -22.22 -7.52 9.04
CA GLN A 72 -23.46 -7.80 9.81
C GLN A 72 -24.68 -7.93 8.89
N LYS A 73 -24.89 -6.96 7.98
CA LYS A 73 -25.98 -6.96 6.99
C LYS A 73 -25.99 -8.23 6.12
N ASN A 74 -24.83 -8.74 5.76
CA ASN A 74 -24.66 -9.89 4.88
C ASN A 74 -24.39 -11.21 5.62
N SER A 75 -24.47 -11.22 6.96
CA SER A 75 -24.17 -12.39 7.80
C SER A 75 -22.80 -13.01 7.53
N ILE A 76 -21.80 -12.18 7.25
CA ILE A 76 -20.41 -12.59 7.02
C ILE A 76 -19.67 -12.52 8.38
N PRO A 77 -19.04 -13.62 8.85
CA PRO A 77 -18.33 -13.61 10.11
C PRO A 77 -17.08 -12.70 10.04
N ILE A 78 -16.70 -12.15 11.20
CA ILE A 78 -15.45 -11.45 11.38
C ILE A 78 -14.45 -12.44 12.00
N ASN A 79 -13.55 -12.95 11.18
CA ASN A 79 -12.50 -13.89 11.60
C ASN A 79 -11.24 -13.10 11.98
N SER A 80 -11.26 -12.48 13.15
CA SER A 80 -10.14 -11.75 13.76
C SER A 80 -9.86 -12.27 15.17
N SER A 81 -8.79 -11.80 15.80
CA SER A 81 -8.41 -12.23 17.15
C SER A 81 -9.43 -11.87 18.23
N ASP A 82 -10.20 -10.80 18.04
CA ASP A 82 -11.20 -10.28 19.00
C ASP A 82 -12.63 -10.24 18.45
N GLY A 83 -12.86 -10.70 17.21
CA GLY A 83 -14.15 -10.70 16.54
C GLY A 83 -14.64 -9.31 16.09
N LYS A 84 -13.73 -8.35 15.95
CA LYS A 84 -14.03 -6.96 15.55
C LYS A 84 -13.24 -6.53 14.32
N ILE A 85 -13.59 -5.37 13.81
CA ILE A 85 -12.84 -4.59 12.82
C ILE A 85 -12.69 -3.20 13.42
N ASN A 86 -11.48 -2.63 13.33
CA ASN A 86 -11.22 -1.28 13.78
C ASN A 86 -11.63 -0.28 12.68
N ASP A 87 -12.93 -0.13 12.47
CA ASP A 87 -13.55 0.78 11.52
C ASP A 87 -14.32 1.91 12.23
N LEU A 88 -15.07 2.73 11.52
CA LEU A 88 -15.82 3.86 12.08
C LEU A 88 -16.85 3.46 13.16
N SER A 89 -17.21 2.19 13.27
CA SER A 89 -18.04 1.70 14.39
C SER A 89 -17.35 1.82 15.74
N GLN A 90 -16.02 1.92 15.76
CA GLN A 90 -15.23 2.11 16.96
C GLN A 90 -14.90 3.60 17.23
N ALA A 91 -15.20 4.51 16.28
CA ALA A 91 -14.84 5.93 16.33
C ALA A 91 -15.90 6.81 17.02
N THR A 92 -16.47 6.37 18.14
CA THR A 92 -17.55 7.08 18.83
C THR A 92 -17.14 8.49 19.25
N GLY A 93 -17.87 9.51 18.77
CA GLY A 93 -17.63 10.91 19.08
C GLY A 93 -16.49 11.56 18.30
N PHE A 94 -15.90 10.83 17.36
CA PHE A 94 -14.86 11.38 16.50
C PHE A 94 -15.39 12.49 15.59
N SER A 95 -14.72 13.64 15.59
CA SER A 95 -15.10 14.80 14.79
C SER A 95 -13.91 15.75 14.60
N ASN A 96 -13.94 16.52 13.52
CA ASN A 96 -12.98 17.58 13.24
C ASN A 96 -13.64 18.95 13.25
N SER A 97 -13.03 19.91 13.92
CA SER A 97 -13.49 21.31 13.99
C SER A 97 -12.68 22.18 13.04
N VAL A 98 -13.38 23.11 12.37
CA VAL A 98 -12.80 24.03 11.39
C VAL A 98 -12.96 25.47 11.85
N SER A 99 -11.92 26.28 11.68
CA SER A 99 -11.95 27.71 11.88
C SER A 99 -11.27 28.45 10.72
N ASN A 100 -11.78 29.63 10.40
CA ASN A 100 -11.15 30.57 9.47
C ASN A 100 -10.68 31.80 10.24
N ALA A 101 -9.36 32.01 10.31
CA ALA A 101 -8.75 33.10 11.07
C ALA A 101 -9.31 33.25 12.52
N GLY A 102 -9.53 32.11 13.21
CA GLY A 102 -10.06 32.06 14.57
C GLY A 102 -11.59 32.15 14.67
N THR A 103 -12.30 32.33 13.56
CA THR A 103 -13.77 32.29 13.51
C THR A 103 -14.24 30.87 13.23
N PRO A 104 -15.09 30.25 14.08
CA PRO A 104 -15.60 28.90 13.83
C PRO A 104 -16.37 28.82 12.50
N VAL A 105 -16.05 27.80 11.69
CA VAL A 105 -16.74 27.45 10.44
C VAL A 105 -17.72 26.31 10.70
N GLY A 106 -17.27 25.25 11.40
CA GLY A 106 -18.11 24.10 11.72
C GLY A 106 -17.35 23.01 12.45
N THR A 107 -18.10 21.97 12.86
CA THR A 107 -17.55 20.71 13.36
C THR A 107 -18.22 19.57 12.60
N PHE A 108 -17.41 18.68 12.06
CA PHE A 108 -17.86 17.63 11.14
C PHE A 108 -17.48 16.25 11.68
N THR A 109 -18.44 15.33 11.62
CA THR A 109 -18.24 13.91 11.90
C THR A 109 -18.13 13.15 10.57
N PRO A 110 -17.59 11.93 10.54
CA PRO A 110 -17.65 11.07 9.36
C PRO A 110 -19.08 10.88 8.86
N TYR A 111 -19.28 10.95 7.56
CA TYR A 111 -20.59 10.83 6.91
C TYR A 111 -20.49 10.13 5.56
N HIS A 112 -21.55 9.44 5.15
CA HIS A 112 -21.63 8.84 3.81
C HIS A 112 -21.75 9.95 2.76
N THR A 113 -20.80 9.99 1.82
CA THR A 113 -20.83 10.97 0.72
C THR A 113 -21.95 10.65 -0.29
N GLY A 114 -22.60 11.67 -0.81
CA GLY A 114 -23.60 11.53 -1.87
C GLY A 114 -23.01 11.61 -3.30
N SER A 115 -21.71 11.66 -3.43
CA SER A 115 -20.97 11.79 -4.70
C SER A 115 -19.92 10.68 -4.79
N VAL A 116 -19.72 10.13 -5.99
CA VAL A 116 -18.63 9.17 -6.28
C VAL A 116 -17.33 9.85 -6.68
N CYS A 117 -17.29 11.18 -6.62
CA CYS A 117 -16.11 12.02 -6.80
C CYS A 117 -15.89 12.86 -5.55
N THR A 118 -14.66 13.18 -5.25
CA THR A 118 -14.27 14.09 -4.16
C THR A 118 -13.43 15.21 -4.73
N GLU A 119 -13.72 16.47 -4.39
CA GLU A 119 -12.84 17.59 -4.73
C GLU A 119 -11.50 17.48 -4.01
N ASP A 120 -10.53 18.22 -4.51
CA ASP A 120 -9.14 18.20 -4.12
C ASP A 120 -8.93 18.18 -2.59
N LEU A 121 -8.06 17.29 -2.19
CA LEU A 121 -7.52 17.11 -0.85
C LEU A 121 -6.01 17.06 -0.96
N THR A 122 -5.30 17.16 0.14
CA THR A 122 -3.84 17.12 0.14
C THR A 122 -3.32 16.17 1.21
N SER A 123 -2.17 15.60 0.93
CA SER A 123 -1.44 14.70 1.81
C SER A 123 0.06 15.01 1.80
N ASP A 124 0.45 16.24 1.44
CA ASP A 124 1.82 16.67 1.55
C ASP A 124 2.31 16.54 3.00
N TRP A 125 3.61 16.49 3.20
CA TRP A 125 4.24 16.23 4.50
C TRP A 125 3.69 17.16 5.62
N ALA A 126 3.63 18.47 5.36
CA ALA A 126 3.14 19.43 6.36
C ALA A 126 1.64 19.24 6.64
N GLU A 127 0.85 19.03 5.61
CA GLU A 127 -0.58 18.84 5.70
C GLU A 127 -0.92 17.51 6.40
N SER A 128 -0.25 16.43 6.09
CA SER A 128 -0.42 15.14 6.79
C SER A 128 -0.14 15.25 8.30
N HIS A 129 0.90 16.00 8.68
CA HIS A 129 1.18 16.25 10.09
C HIS A 129 0.09 17.11 10.76
N LYS A 130 -0.49 18.09 10.04
CA LYS A 130 -1.65 18.87 10.52
C LYS A 130 -2.91 18.01 10.65
N GLU A 131 -3.15 17.09 9.72
CA GLU A 131 -4.28 16.16 9.76
C GLU A 131 -4.22 15.26 10.99
N MET A 132 -3.03 14.79 11.31
CA MET A 132 -2.80 14.00 12.53
C MET A 132 -2.96 14.82 13.80
N SER A 133 -2.41 16.03 13.83
CA SER A 133 -2.38 16.88 15.04
C SER A 133 -2.44 18.36 14.67
N LEU A 134 -3.64 18.90 14.54
CA LEU A 134 -3.88 20.27 14.08
C LEU A 134 -3.23 21.31 14.98
N GLY A 135 -3.36 21.16 16.30
CA GLY A 135 -2.83 22.09 17.28
C GLY A 135 -1.31 22.05 17.44
N ASN A 136 -0.66 20.95 17.06
CA ASN A 136 0.79 20.77 17.15
C ASN A 136 1.28 19.74 16.12
N PRO A 137 1.45 20.11 14.84
CA PRO A 137 1.89 19.19 13.80
C PRO A 137 3.20 18.46 14.09
N ALA A 138 4.09 19.06 14.89
CA ALA A 138 5.34 18.40 15.32
C ALA A 138 5.11 17.23 16.30
N ALA A 139 3.91 17.09 16.87
CA ALA A 139 3.52 15.98 17.74
C ALA A 139 2.72 14.89 16.99
N ALA A 140 2.72 14.91 15.67
CA ALA A 140 2.18 13.80 14.86
C ALA A 140 2.84 12.48 15.28
N GLY A 141 2.05 11.43 15.47
CA GLY A 141 2.57 10.15 15.96
C GLY A 141 1.48 9.25 16.54
N PRO A 142 1.84 8.15 17.20
CA PRO A 142 0.89 7.11 17.65
C PRO A 142 -0.18 7.54 18.64
N ASN A 143 -0.07 8.73 19.20
CA ASN A 143 -1.06 9.32 20.10
C ASN A 143 -1.71 10.59 19.53
N ALA A 144 -1.58 10.82 18.24
CA ALA A 144 -2.13 11.99 17.57
C ALA A 144 -3.67 12.00 17.65
N PRO A 145 -4.32 13.17 17.81
CA PRO A 145 -5.77 13.24 17.95
C PRO A 145 -6.54 13.04 16.64
N MET A 146 -5.90 13.05 15.50
CA MET A 146 -6.49 12.90 14.17
C MET A 146 -7.56 13.97 13.88
N ASP A 147 -7.29 15.23 14.24
CA ASP A 147 -8.29 16.30 14.34
C ASP A 147 -8.18 17.37 13.24
N GLY A 148 -7.31 17.19 12.24
CA GLY A 148 -6.99 18.23 11.25
C GLY A 148 -7.55 18.04 9.84
N TYR A 149 -8.17 16.94 9.47
CA TYR A 149 -8.59 16.65 8.08
C TYR A 149 -9.52 17.74 7.49
N ALA A 150 -10.59 18.07 8.21
CA ALA A 150 -11.54 19.07 7.73
C ALA A 150 -10.90 20.47 7.66
N GLN A 151 -9.98 20.81 8.59
CA GLN A 151 -9.27 22.09 8.54
C GLN A 151 -8.34 22.15 7.32
N THR A 152 -7.58 21.09 7.04
CA THR A 152 -6.68 21.03 5.89
C THR A 152 -7.45 21.16 4.57
N ALA A 153 -8.58 20.47 4.45
CA ALA A 153 -9.46 20.60 3.30
C ALA A 153 -10.07 22.00 3.14
N HIS A 154 -10.41 22.68 4.26
CA HIS A 154 -10.83 24.08 4.25
C HIS A 154 -9.71 25.00 3.75
N ASP A 155 -8.48 24.81 4.26
CA ASP A 155 -7.31 25.60 3.88
C ASP A 155 -7.04 25.50 2.37
N ILE A 156 -7.20 24.31 1.76
CA ILE A 156 -7.15 24.13 0.29
C ILE A 156 -8.24 24.94 -0.40
N SER A 157 -9.46 24.95 0.11
CA SER A 157 -10.55 25.72 -0.51
C SER A 157 -10.25 27.22 -0.47
N VAL A 158 -9.68 27.72 0.63
CA VAL A 158 -9.21 29.11 0.75
C VAL A 158 -8.04 29.39 -0.21
N TYR A 159 -7.11 28.44 -0.34
CA TYR A 159 -5.98 28.57 -1.28
C TYR A 159 -6.47 28.60 -2.73
N ALA A 160 -7.40 27.75 -3.14
CA ALA A 160 -7.98 27.72 -4.48
C ALA A 160 -8.62 29.05 -4.88
N GLN A 161 -9.27 29.74 -3.94
CA GLN A 161 -9.87 31.07 -4.17
C GLN A 161 -8.85 32.13 -4.63
N GLN A 162 -7.58 32.03 -4.22
CA GLN A 162 -6.52 32.95 -4.65
C GLN A 162 -6.27 32.86 -6.16
N PHE A 163 -6.65 31.76 -6.79
CA PHE A 163 -6.60 31.54 -8.25
C PHE A 163 -7.95 31.72 -8.94
N GLY A 164 -8.96 32.24 -8.21
CA GLY A 164 -10.32 32.40 -8.73
C GLY A 164 -11.11 31.08 -8.85
N ILE A 165 -10.63 29.99 -8.23
CA ILE A 165 -11.29 28.68 -8.23
C ILE A 165 -12.14 28.56 -6.96
N MET A 166 -13.43 28.28 -7.15
CA MET A 166 -14.38 28.11 -6.06
C MET A 166 -14.76 26.64 -5.97
N LEU A 167 -14.17 25.91 -5.01
CA LEU A 167 -14.59 24.53 -4.72
C LEU A 167 -16.02 24.53 -4.19
N ALA A 168 -16.77 23.44 -4.43
CA ALA A 168 -18.17 23.33 -3.97
C ALA A 168 -18.25 23.25 -2.44
N ASP A 169 -17.32 22.53 -1.80
CA ASP A 169 -17.18 22.50 -0.33
C ASP A 169 -16.13 23.50 0.15
N GLN A 170 -16.61 24.65 0.63
CA GLN A 170 -15.75 25.68 1.23
C GLN A 170 -15.41 25.41 2.70
N ALA A 171 -16.13 24.51 3.36
CA ALA A 171 -16.00 24.26 4.78
C ALA A 171 -14.99 23.15 5.12
N GLY A 172 -14.54 22.39 4.12
CA GLY A 172 -13.63 21.27 4.30
C GLY A 172 -14.29 19.99 4.78
N LYS A 173 -15.62 19.96 4.81
CA LYS A 173 -16.41 18.80 5.23
C LYS A 173 -16.08 17.54 4.39
N ARG A 174 -15.75 17.71 3.09
CA ARG A 174 -15.46 16.62 2.16
C ARG A 174 -14.39 15.64 2.64
N ALA A 175 -13.42 16.11 3.44
CA ALA A 175 -12.40 15.26 4.03
C ALA A 175 -12.95 14.21 5.01
N MET A 176 -14.13 14.46 5.57
CA MET A 176 -14.82 13.56 6.51
C MET A 176 -15.77 12.57 5.82
N GLY A 177 -15.83 12.60 4.49
CA GLY A 177 -16.68 11.71 3.68
C GLY A 177 -16.13 10.30 3.57
N TYR A 178 -17.02 9.30 3.69
CA TYR A 178 -16.69 7.89 3.41
C TYR A 178 -17.61 7.31 2.34
N PHE A 179 -17.15 6.25 1.69
CA PHE A 179 -17.91 5.39 0.78
C PHE A 179 -18.33 4.11 1.49
N ASP A 180 -19.47 3.53 1.10
CA ASP A 180 -19.93 2.26 1.64
C ASP A 180 -20.15 1.19 0.54
N ASP A 181 -20.81 0.09 0.91
CA ASP A 181 -21.09 -1.01 -0.02
C ASP A 181 -22.07 -0.66 -1.16
N SER A 182 -22.76 0.47 -1.10
CA SER A 182 -23.57 0.96 -2.22
C SER A 182 -22.71 1.62 -3.32
N ASP A 183 -21.55 2.14 -2.94
CA ASP A 183 -20.60 2.78 -3.85
C ASP A 183 -19.55 1.77 -4.36
N LEU A 184 -18.92 1.02 -3.45
CA LEU A 184 -17.77 0.16 -3.68
C LEU A 184 -18.08 -1.31 -3.40
N ASN A 185 -19.21 -1.79 -3.90
CA ASN A 185 -19.71 -3.14 -3.61
C ASN A 185 -18.72 -4.26 -3.95
N TYR A 186 -17.88 -4.09 -4.98
CA TYR A 186 -16.85 -5.05 -5.32
C TYR A 186 -15.74 -5.11 -4.25
N TYR A 187 -15.25 -3.97 -3.80
CA TYR A 187 -14.21 -3.92 -2.77
C TYR A 187 -14.69 -4.46 -1.43
N TYR A 188 -15.91 -4.10 -1.01
CA TYR A 188 -16.53 -4.66 0.19
C TYR A 188 -16.67 -6.18 0.11
N PHE A 189 -17.08 -6.70 -1.06
CA PHE A 189 -17.14 -8.15 -1.28
C PHE A 189 -15.75 -8.79 -1.16
N MET A 190 -14.74 -8.24 -1.83
CA MET A 190 -13.39 -8.83 -1.85
C MET A 190 -12.76 -8.81 -0.45
N ALA A 191 -12.75 -7.67 0.23
CA ALA A 191 -12.20 -7.51 1.57
C ALA A 191 -12.94 -8.38 2.62
N SER A 192 -14.25 -8.63 2.43
CA SER A 192 -15.03 -9.44 3.37
C SER A 192 -14.91 -10.93 3.17
N ASN A 193 -14.78 -11.40 1.92
CA ASN A 193 -14.72 -12.83 1.64
C ASN A 193 -13.31 -13.39 1.73
N PHE A 194 -12.32 -12.64 1.25
CA PHE A 194 -10.91 -12.98 1.36
C PHE A 194 -10.32 -12.51 2.69
N ALA A 195 -9.13 -11.94 2.67
CA ALA A 195 -8.44 -11.44 3.84
C ALA A 195 -8.14 -9.95 3.71
N MET A 196 -8.16 -9.23 4.84
CA MET A 196 -7.80 -7.81 4.93
C MET A 196 -7.05 -7.51 6.23
N GLY A 197 -6.34 -6.39 6.28
CA GLY A 197 -5.79 -5.83 7.50
C GLY A 197 -6.50 -4.51 7.84
N ASP A 198 -6.84 -4.29 9.11
CA ASP A 198 -7.39 -3.02 9.59
C ASP A 198 -6.37 -2.15 10.34
N ALA A 199 -5.11 -2.59 10.33
CA ALA A 199 -3.93 -1.88 10.81
C ALA A 199 -2.84 -1.85 9.74
N PHE A 200 -3.22 -1.51 8.50
CA PHE A 200 -2.32 -1.43 7.35
C PHE A 200 -2.13 0.03 6.94
N TYR A 201 -0.87 0.47 6.86
CA TYR A 201 -0.52 1.89 6.76
C TYR A 201 0.30 2.21 5.52
N SER A 202 0.27 3.45 5.06
CA SER A 202 1.31 3.97 4.18
C SER A 202 2.62 4.16 4.96
N PRO A 203 3.81 4.05 4.32
CA PRO A 203 5.09 4.05 5.02
C PRO A 203 5.47 5.36 5.71
N LEU A 204 5.01 6.51 5.20
CA LEU A 204 5.31 7.83 5.76
C LEU A 204 4.11 8.79 5.64
N PRO A 205 4.04 9.82 6.51
CA PRO A 205 3.01 10.86 6.43
C PRO A 205 3.33 11.82 5.29
N GLY A 206 2.94 11.48 4.08
CA GLY A 206 3.28 12.27 2.90
C GLY A 206 2.58 11.78 1.65
N ARG A 207 2.89 12.44 0.55
CA ARG A 207 2.26 12.25 -0.75
C ARG A 207 2.75 10.99 -1.49
N THR A 208 2.17 10.79 -2.67
CA THR A 208 2.35 9.64 -3.55
C THR A 208 3.81 9.23 -3.76
N ALA A 209 4.67 10.09 -4.34
CA ALA A 209 5.99 9.64 -4.78
C ALA A 209 6.88 9.18 -3.61
N PRO A 210 7.08 9.92 -2.50
CA PRO A 210 7.85 9.42 -1.37
C PRO A 210 7.32 8.09 -0.80
N ASN A 211 6.01 7.90 -0.72
CA ASN A 211 5.40 6.63 -0.31
C ASN A 211 5.70 5.51 -1.31
N ARG A 212 5.50 5.74 -2.62
CA ARG A 212 5.76 4.75 -3.67
C ARG A 212 7.21 4.29 -3.73
N LEU A 213 8.18 5.14 -3.34
CA LEU A 213 9.59 4.72 -3.26
C LEU A 213 9.81 3.56 -2.27
N PHE A 214 8.96 3.44 -1.23
CA PHE A 214 9.07 2.34 -0.26
C PHE A 214 8.69 0.98 -0.86
N ILE A 215 7.78 0.91 -1.83
CA ILE A 215 7.52 -0.39 -2.48
C ILE A 215 8.64 -0.75 -3.48
N GLU A 216 9.37 0.25 -3.98
CA GLU A 216 10.48 0.02 -4.87
C GLU A 216 11.76 -0.42 -4.14
N ALA A 217 12.06 0.21 -2.98
CA ALA A 217 13.36 0.10 -2.31
C ALA A 217 13.30 0.07 -0.77
N ALA A 218 12.11 -0.05 -0.17
CA ALA A 218 11.87 0.02 1.28
C ALA A 218 12.37 1.32 1.94
N THR A 219 12.65 2.37 1.16
CA THR A 219 13.11 3.69 1.62
C THR A 219 12.82 4.77 0.58
N SER A 220 12.58 6.00 1.04
CA SER A 220 12.58 7.19 0.19
C SER A 220 13.95 7.89 0.11
N GLN A 221 15.01 7.32 0.69
CA GLN A 221 16.34 7.93 0.80
C GLN A 221 16.32 9.37 1.36
N GLY A 222 15.49 9.63 2.34
CA GLY A 222 15.39 10.95 2.96
C GLY A 222 14.40 11.92 2.30
N HIS A 223 13.70 11.51 1.25
CA HIS A 223 12.72 12.36 0.59
C HIS A 223 11.36 12.31 1.29
N VAL A 224 10.79 13.49 1.56
CA VAL A 224 9.41 13.72 2.01
C VAL A 224 8.59 14.44 0.93
N HIS A 225 9.25 14.92 -0.12
CA HIS A 225 8.69 15.45 -1.35
C HIS A 225 9.17 14.65 -2.56
N ASP A 226 8.71 15.01 -3.76
CA ASP A 226 9.11 14.33 -4.99
C ASP A 226 10.61 14.52 -5.26
N PRO A 227 11.38 13.43 -5.42
CA PRO A 227 12.79 13.56 -5.72
C PRO A 227 13.06 14.33 -7.01
N THR A 228 13.99 15.26 -6.98
CA THR A 228 14.42 16.04 -8.15
C THR A 228 15.62 15.40 -8.88
N SER A 229 16.18 14.34 -8.32
CA SER A 229 17.29 13.56 -8.88
C SER A 229 17.04 12.08 -8.67
N GLN A 230 17.66 11.23 -9.51
CA GLN A 230 17.52 9.79 -9.36
C GLN A 230 18.21 9.26 -8.11
N LEU A 231 17.56 8.30 -7.48
CA LEU A 231 18.00 7.60 -6.28
C LEU A 231 18.91 6.42 -6.63
N THR A 232 19.72 6.01 -5.68
CA THR A 232 20.74 4.97 -5.88
C THR A 232 20.56 3.73 -5.03
N SER A 233 19.54 3.70 -4.16
CA SER A 233 19.20 2.50 -3.36
C SER A 233 18.96 1.30 -4.26
N THR A 234 19.32 0.12 -3.77
CA THR A 234 18.95 -1.15 -4.37
C THR A 234 17.42 -1.28 -4.34
N THR A 235 16.84 -1.68 -5.47
CA THR A 235 15.40 -1.92 -5.59
C THR A 235 15.07 -3.39 -5.51
N ILE A 236 13.83 -3.74 -5.17
CA ILE A 236 13.36 -5.14 -5.18
C ILE A 236 13.54 -5.77 -6.57
N TRP A 237 13.36 -5.01 -7.63
CA TRP A 237 13.54 -5.48 -9.02
C TRP A 237 14.98 -5.90 -9.31
N GLN A 238 15.94 -5.17 -8.74
CA GLN A 238 17.36 -5.50 -8.85
C GLN A 238 17.68 -6.80 -8.09
N GLU A 239 17.12 -7.00 -6.90
CA GLU A 239 17.29 -8.25 -6.15
C GLU A 239 16.64 -9.44 -6.88
N LEU A 240 15.47 -9.24 -7.49
CA LEU A 240 14.80 -10.27 -8.29
C LEU A 240 15.65 -10.67 -9.51
N ASP A 241 16.25 -9.71 -10.22
CA ASP A 241 17.17 -10.00 -11.34
C ASP A 241 18.39 -10.80 -10.89
N GLN A 242 19.01 -10.41 -9.76
CA GLN A 242 20.17 -11.12 -9.20
C GLN A 242 19.82 -12.56 -8.81
N ALA A 243 18.58 -12.78 -8.34
CA ALA A 243 18.08 -14.11 -7.98
C ALA A 243 17.50 -14.90 -9.17
N ASN A 244 17.52 -14.34 -10.38
CA ASN A 244 16.87 -14.91 -11.58
C ASN A 244 15.38 -15.19 -11.38
N VAL A 245 14.67 -14.34 -10.64
CA VAL A 245 13.24 -14.38 -10.46
C VAL A 245 12.59 -13.45 -11.49
N SER A 246 11.68 -13.98 -12.29
CA SER A 246 11.04 -13.20 -13.36
C SER A 246 10.10 -12.14 -12.80
N TRP A 247 10.13 -10.93 -13.39
CA TRP A 247 9.26 -9.84 -12.98
C TRP A 247 8.81 -8.97 -14.15
N LYS A 248 7.69 -8.25 -13.97
CA LYS A 248 7.19 -7.23 -14.89
C LYS A 248 6.48 -6.12 -14.14
N ILE A 249 6.55 -4.90 -14.69
CA ILE A 249 5.69 -3.79 -14.32
C ILE A 249 4.73 -3.56 -15.49
N TYR A 250 3.42 -3.71 -15.22
CA TYR A 250 2.36 -3.47 -16.19
C TYR A 250 1.85 -2.04 -16.03
N VAL A 251 1.99 -1.23 -17.07
CA VAL A 251 1.64 0.19 -17.05
C VAL A 251 0.30 0.41 -17.73
N THR A 252 -0.62 1.04 -17.03
CA THR A 252 -1.98 1.27 -17.53
C THR A 252 -2.03 2.39 -18.57
N ASP A 253 -1.31 3.46 -18.32
CA ASP A 253 -1.40 4.71 -19.04
C ASP A 253 -0.16 5.06 -19.84
N ASN A 254 -0.31 6.06 -20.68
CA ASN A 254 0.79 6.77 -21.32
C ASN A 254 1.12 8.07 -20.55
N PRO A 255 2.38 8.55 -20.61
CA PRO A 255 3.42 8.06 -21.54
C PRO A 255 3.86 6.64 -21.20
N PRO A 256 4.10 5.82 -22.26
CA PRO A 256 4.58 4.45 -22.08
C PRO A 256 5.84 4.45 -21.23
N GLY A 257 5.84 3.62 -20.19
CA GLY A 257 7.02 3.42 -19.36
C GLY A 257 7.11 4.32 -18.13
N PHE A 258 6.10 5.17 -17.80
CA PHE A 258 6.10 5.82 -16.48
C PHE A 258 5.80 4.77 -15.40
N THR A 259 6.71 4.69 -14.46
CA THR A 259 6.61 3.90 -13.22
C THR A 259 7.45 4.61 -12.17
N TYR A 260 7.13 4.43 -10.89
CA TYR A 260 7.93 5.02 -9.80
C TYR A 260 9.35 4.44 -9.73
N LEU A 261 9.61 3.29 -10.34
CA LEU A 261 10.97 2.80 -10.58
C LEU A 261 11.83 3.79 -11.37
N SER A 262 11.24 4.69 -12.19
CA SER A 262 11.97 5.72 -12.93
C SER A 262 12.70 6.73 -12.04
N PHE A 263 12.34 6.84 -10.77
CA PHE A 263 13.08 7.62 -9.79
C PHE A 263 14.43 7.00 -9.39
N PHE A 264 14.72 5.76 -9.78
CA PHE A 264 15.96 5.05 -9.45
C PHE A 264 16.90 4.93 -10.65
N THR A 265 18.20 5.00 -10.39
CA THR A 265 19.23 4.82 -11.45
C THR A 265 19.15 3.46 -12.14
N TYR A 266 18.65 2.43 -11.42
CA TYR A 266 18.44 1.09 -11.96
C TYR A 266 17.50 1.07 -13.17
N TYR A 267 16.49 1.95 -13.23
CA TYR A 267 15.62 2.12 -14.38
C TYR A 267 16.34 2.41 -15.70
N ASN A 268 17.54 3.02 -15.67
CA ASN A 268 18.23 3.45 -16.88
C ASN A 268 18.78 2.29 -17.73
N GLN A 269 18.87 1.09 -17.18
CA GLN A 269 19.34 -0.09 -17.90
C GLN A 269 18.32 -0.52 -18.97
N ALA A 270 18.81 -0.89 -20.16
CA ALA A 270 17.92 -1.37 -21.24
C ALA A 270 17.20 -2.66 -20.87
N SER A 271 17.86 -3.55 -20.10
CA SER A 271 17.27 -4.77 -19.56
C SER A 271 16.07 -4.45 -18.66
N THR A 272 16.23 -3.53 -17.71
CA THR A 272 15.17 -3.10 -16.79
C THR A 272 13.95 -2.57 -17.55
N LYS A 273 14.17 -1.71 -18.56
CA LYS A 273 13.09 -1.14 -19.36
C LYS A 273 12.29 -2.19 -20.14
N SER A 274 12.89 -3.34 -20.48
CA SER A 274 12.20 -4.41 -21.19
C SER A 274 11.15 -5.13 -20.33
N HIS A 275 11.21 -4.98 -19.00
CA HIS A 275 10.22 -5.54 -18.07
C HIS A 275 9.01 -4.63 -17.88
N ILE A 276 9.07 -3.36 -18.38
CA ILE A 276 8.00 -2.39 -18.25
C ILE A 276 7.16 -2.45 -19.52
N VAL A 277 5.96 -2.96 -19.40
CA VAL A 277 5.10 -3.30 -20.54
C VAL A 277 3.67 -2.75 -20.34
N PRO A 278 2.89 -2.52 -21.41
CA PRO A 278 1.52 -2.05 -21.24
C PRO A 278 0.63 -3.10 -20.55
N LEU A 279 -0.40 -2.65 -19.83
CA LEU A 279 -1.33 -3.52 -19.10
C LEU A 279 -1.99 -4.58 -19.99
N THR A 280 -2.15 -4.32 -21.28
CA THR A 280 -2.66 -5.34 -22.24
C THR A 280 -1.81 -6.61 -22.23
N GLN A 281 -0.51 -6.51 -21.91
CA GLN A 281 0.36 -7.66 -21.78
C GLN A 281 -0.01 -8.53 -20.57
N TYR A 282 -0.53 -7.95 -19.48
CA TYR A 282 -1.02 -8.72 -18.32
C TYR A 282 -2.11 -9.72 -18.74
N PHE A 283 -3.09 -9.25 -19.49
CA PHE A 283 -4.17 -10.13 -19.98
C PHE A 283 -3.65 -11.20 -20.95
N THR A 284 -2.68 -10.85 -21.79
CA THR A 284 -2.00 -11.80 -22.68
C THR A 284 -1.22 -12.84 -21.87
N ASP A 285 -0.49 -12.42 -20.84
CA ASP A 285 0.28 -13.33 -19.99
C ASP A 285 -0.63 -14.30 -19.22
N LEU A 286 -1.79 -13.82 -18.73
CA LEU A 286 -2.80 -14.68 -18.10
C LEU A 286 -3.36 -15.74 -19.07
N GLN A 287 -3.67 -15.34 -20.31
CA GLN A 287 -4.19 -16.25 -21.34
C GLN A 287 -3.18 -17.33 -21.71
N ASN A 288 -1.91 -16.97 -21.78
CA ASN A 288 -0.82 -17.85 -22.22
C ASN A 288 -0.18 -18.63 -21.06
N GLY A 289 -0.53 -18.35 -19.80
CA GLY A 289 0.13 -18.93 -18.63
C GLY A 289 1.59 -18.49 -18.50
N THR A 290 1.92 -17.25 -18.88
CA THR A 290 3.26 -16.66 -18.86
C THR A 290 3.38 -15.49 -17.88
N LEU A 291 2.50 -15.45 -16.86
CA LEU A 291 2.59 -14.47 -15.78
C LEU A 291 3.96 -14.59 -15.10
N PRO A 292 4.67 -13.48 -14.83
CA PRO A 292 5.96 -13.52 -14.12
C PRO A 292 5.79 -13.92 -12.66
N ALA A 293 6.90 -14.25 -12.00
CA ALA A 293 6.90 -14.59 -10.57
C ALA A 293 6.51 -13.38 -9.71
N VAL A 294 6.97 -12.17 -10.04
CA VAL A 294 6.54 -10.93 -9.38
C VAL A 294 6.03 -9.95 -10.42
N ALA A 295 4.87 -9.38 -10.17
CA ALA A 295 4.25 -8.37 -11.03
C ALA A 295 3.84 -7.15 -10.20
N PHE A 296 4.01 -5.97 -10.78
CA PHE A 296 3.45 -4.74 -10.29
C PHE A 296 2.50 -4.16 -11.35
N ILE A 297 1.34 -3.68 -10.92
CA ILE A 297 0.40 -2.99 -11.82
C ILE A 297 0.34 -1.53 -11.39
N GLU A 298 0.89 -0.66 -12.24
CA GLU A 298 0.78 0.77 -12.07
C GLU A 298 -0.64 1.23 -12.36
N THR A 299 -1.12 2.16 -11.55
CA THR A 299 -2.48 2.68 -11.62
C THR A 299 -2.74 3.46 -12.91
N GLY A 300 -4.01 3.69 -13.20
CA GLY A 300 -4.50 4.46 -14.34
C GLY A 300 -4.56 5.97 -14.08
N GLN A 301 -3.47 6.57 -13.62
CA GLN A 301 -3.39 7.96 -13.17
C GLN A 301 -3.85 8.97 -14.22
N PHE A 302 -3.43 8.81 -15.49
CA PHE A 302 -3.80 9.73 -16.56
C PHE A 302 -5.15 9.41 -17.22
N SER A 303 -5.71 8.24 -16.95
CA SER A 303 -7.04 7.82 -17.44
C SER A 303 -8.16 8.05 -16.44
N GLY A 304 -7.86 8.61 -15.25
CA GLY A 304 -8.81 8.83 -14.17
C GLY A 304 -9.38 7.54 -13.58
N ARG A 305 -8.57 6.47 -13.55
CA ARG A 305 -8.92 5.16 -13.01
C ARG A 305 -8.21 4.83 -11.69
N ASP A 306 -7.45 5.79 -11.21
CA ASP A 306 -6.63 5.69 -10.00
C ASP A 306 -7.39 5.98 -8.71
N GLU A 307 -8.62 6.52 -8.79
CA GLU A 307 -9.48 6.88 -7.66
C GLU A 307 -9.02 8.10 -6.84
N HIS A 308 -8.00 8.81 -7.31
CA HIS A 308 -7.50 10.04 -6.68
C HIS A 308 -8.64 11.07 -6.47
N PRO A 309 -8.65 11.86 -5.37
CA PRO A 309 -9.49 13.06 -5.31
C PRO A 309 -9.22 13.98 -6.50
N SER A 310 -10.26 14.60 -7.06
CA SER A 310 -10.13 15.44 -8.25
C SER A 310 -9.31 16.69 -7.95
N ASN A 311 -8.16 16.85 -8.59
CA ASN A 311 -7.29 18.00 -8.39
C ASN A 311 -7.90 19.27 -9.00
N PHE A 312 -7.79 20.39 -8.31
CA PHE A 312 -7.97 21.67 -8.97
C PHE A 312 -6.69 22.06 -9.74
N ASN A 313 -6.85 22.58 -10.95
CA ASN A 313 -5.72 23.03 -11.75
C ASN A 313 -5.75 24.56 -11.90
N PRO A 314 -4.85 25.32 -11.25
CA PRO A 314 -4.81 26.78 -11.38
C PRO A 314 -4.62 27.27 -12.82
N ALA A 315 -3.98 26.47 -13.67
CA ALA A 315 -3.79 26.79 -15.08
C ALA A 315 -5.02 26.50 -15.96
N ASN A 316 -5.94 25.65 -15.49
CA ASN A 316 -7.18 25.28 -16.18
C ASN A 316 -8.36 25.11 -15.21
N PRO A 317 -8.84 26.22 -14.61
CA PRO A 317 -9.83 26.17 -13.55
C PRO A 317 -11.23 25.72 -14.00
N THR A 318 -11.46 25.58 -15.30
CA THR A 318 -12.76 25.21 -15.86
C THR A 318 -12.92 23.74 -16.18
N GLN A 319 -11.88 22.95 -15.99
CA GLN A 319 -11.88 21.50 -16.22
C GLN A 319 -11.30 20.78 -14.99
N PRO A 320 -12.07 20.63 -13.91
CA PRO A 320 -11.68 19.73 -12.84
C PRO A 320 -11.64 18.29 -13.39
N ASP A 321 -10.63 17.54 -13.02
CA ASP A 321 -10.61 16.11 -13.28
C ASP A 321 -11.78 15.46 -12.54
N HIS A 322 -12.65 14.78 -13.26
CA HIS A 322 -13.76 14.05 -12.66
C HIS A 322 -13.35 12.59 -12.43
N ILE A 323 -12.50 12.36 -11.43
CA ILE A 323 -12.06 11.01 -11.06
C ILE A 323 -13.16 10.36 -10.22
N ASN A 324 -13.66 9.24 -10.72
CA ASN A 324 -14.80 8.52 -10.17
C ASN A 324 -14.34 7.20 -9.55
N VAL A 325 -14.49 7.05 -8.24
CA VAL A 325 -14.06 5.85 -7.52
C VAL A 325 -14.72 4.56 -8.03
N GLN A 326 -15.95 4.64 -8.53
CA GLN A 326 -16.63 3.46 -9.11
C GLN A 326 -16.01 3.02 -10.44
N SER A 327 -15.50 3.96 -11.24
CA SER A 327 -14.76 3.64 -12.48
C SER A 327 -13.43 2.96 -12.17
N GLY A 328 -12.72 3.43 -11.14
CA GLY A 328 -11.50 2.81 -10.63
C GLY A 328 -11.75 1.40 -10.10
N ALA A 329 -12.75 1.24 -9.25
CA ALA A 329 -13.13 -0.06 -8.70
C ALA A 329 -13.57 -1.06 -9.80
N ALA A 330 -14.28 -0.60 -10.84
CA ALA A 330 -14.63 -1.44 -11.99
C ALA A 330 -13.40 -1.86 -12.81
N TYR A 331 -12.42 -0.97 -12.94
CA TYR A 331 -11.14 -1.27 -13.56
C TYR A 331 -10.36 -2.33 -12.78
N VAL A 332 -10.22 -2.19 -11.46
CA VAL A 332 -9.61 -3.19 -10.57
C VAL A 332 -10.35 -4.53 -10.65
N ALA A 333 -11.70 -4.49 -10.66
CA ALA A 333 -12.51 -5.69 -10.78
C ALA A 333 -12.22 -6.47 -12.07
N ASN A 334 -12.01 -5.79 -13.20
CA ASN A 334 -11.64 -6.45 -14.46
C ASN A 334 -10.29 -7.17 -14.36
N ILE A 335 -9.31 -6.56 -13.72
CA ILE A 335 -7.96 -7.11 -13.52
C ILE A 335 -8.03 -8.37 -12.65
N ILE A 336 -8.68 -8.28 -11.49
CA ILE A 336 -8.77 -9.39 -10.53
C ILE A 336 -9.63 -10.53 -11.08
N ASN A 337 -10.77 -10.24 -11.72
CA ASN A 337 -11.64 -11.26 -12.30
C ASN A 337 -10.94 -12.02 -13.45
N SER A 338 -10.09 -11.33 -14.22
CA SER A 338 -9.27 -11.97 -15.26
C SER A 338 -8.26 -12.95 -14.65
N LEU A 339 -7.63 -12.60 -13.53
CA LEU A 339 -6.77 -13.50 -12.78
C LEU A 339 -7.55 -14.72 -12.27
N MET A 340 -8.67 -14.49 -11.57
CA MET A 340 -9.49 -15.57 -11.01
C MET A 340 -10.01 -16.55 -12.05
N SER A 341 -10.15 -16.10 -13.29
CA SER A 341 -10.59 -16.93 -14.42
C SER A 341 -9.44 -17.60 -15.17
N SER A 342 -8.19 -17.32 -14.82
CA SER A 342 -7.00 -17.84 -15.49
C SER A 342 -6.45 -19.11 -14.84
N THR A 343 -5.55 -19.80 -15.55
CA THR A 343 -4.83 -20.95 -15.00
C THR A 343 -3.81 -20.57 -13.92
N SER A 344 -3.41 -19.30 -13.87
CA SER A 344 -2.49 -18.75 -12.85
C SER A 344 -3.17 -18.53 -11.50
N TRP A 345 -4.51 -18.59 -11.42
CA TRP A 345 -5.23 -18.45 -10.15
C TRP A 345 -4.69 -19.37 -9.05
N LYS A 346 -4.47 -20.63 -9.38
CA LYS A 346 -4.16 -21.72 -8.43
C LYS A 346 -2.95 -21.47 -7.52
N ASP A 347 -2.05 -20.57 -7.90
CA ASP A 347 -0.76 -20.34 -7.23
C ASP A 347 -0.34 -18.86 -7.21
N THR A 348 -1.34 -17.95 -7.30
CA THR A 348 -1.13 -16.49 -7.27
C THR A 348 -1.61 -15.87 -5.96
N VAL A 349 -0.85 -14.88 -5.48
CA VAL A 349 -1.28 -13.91 -4.47
C VAL A 349 -1.39 -12.54 -5.14
N PHE A 350 -2.53 -11.88 -4.95
CA PHE A 350 -2.78 -10.53 -5.41
C PHE A 350 -2.99 -9.63 -4.19
N PHE A 351 -2.12 -8.64 -4.02
CA PHE A 351 -2.21 -7.58 -3.02
C PHE A 351 -2.78 -6.32 -3.66
N TRP A 352 -3.87 -5.81 -3.10
CA TRP A 352 -4.46 -4.54 -3.48
C TRP A 352 -4.44 -3.58 -2.29
N THR A 353 -4.09 -2.31 -2.55
CA THR A 353 -4.12 -1.23 -1.56
C THR A 353 -4.17 0.12 -2.27
N THR A 354 -4.22 1.22 -1.49
CA THR A 354 -3.88 2.57 -1.97
C THR A 354 -2.47 2.94 -1.52
N ASP A 355 -1.90 3.97 -2.11
CA ASP A 355 -0.53 4.39 -1.82
C ASP A 355 -0.41 5.24 -0.56
N GLU A 356 -1.43 6.08 -0.29
CA GLU A 356 -1.46 6.94 0.90
C GLU A 356 -2.89 7.39 1.22
N GLY A 357 -3.08 8.12 2.35
CA GLY A 357 -4.41 8.47 2.85
C GLY A 357 -5.14 9.59 2.11
N GLY A 358 -4.45 10.38 1.30
CA GLY A 358 -5.04 11.39 0.41
C GLY A 358 -5.79 12.53 1.09
N GLY A 359 -5.52 12.83 2.34
CA GLY A 359 -6.29 13.84 3.09
C GLY A 359 -7.70 13.40 3.47
N THR A 360 -8.05 12.14 3.26
CA THR A 360 -9.35 11.57 3.65
C THR A 360 -9.31 11.04 5.09
N VAL A 361 -10.44 11.11 5.78
CA VAL A 361 -10.57 10.79 7.20
C VAL A 361 -10.06 9.39 7.56
N ASP A 362 -9.28 9.31 8.63
CA ASP A 362 -9.02 8.09 9.38
C ASP A 362 -8.97 8.41 10.88
N HIS A 363 -9.66 7.63 11.70
CA HIS A 363 -9.73 7.89 13.14
C HIS A 363 -8.56 7.30 13.92
N VAL A 364 -7.74 6.43 13.31
CA VAL A 364 -6.63 5.74 13.97
C VAL A 364 -5.32 6.46 13.69
N PRO A 365 -4.56 6.79 14.74
CA PRO A 365 -3.26 7.45 14.58
C PRO A 365 -2.22 6.53 13.92
N PRO A 366 -1.13 7.12 13.36
CA PRO A 366 -0.05 6.34 12.75
C PRO A 366 0.63 5.40 13.76
N MET A 367 1.25 4.36 13.25
CA MET A 367 2.07 3.45 14.06
C MET A 367 3.52 3.93 14.17
N THR A 368 4.21 3.48 15.22
CA THR A 368 5.67 3.58 15.28
C THR A 368 6.31 2.55 14.34
N VAL A 369 7.32 2.98 13.60
CA VAL A 369 8.02 2.16 12.62
C VAL A 369 9.53 2.33 12.72
N MET A 370 10.28 1.40 12.13
CA MET A 370 11.73 1.52 12.04
C MET A 370 12.12 2.52 10.95
N ASN A 371 13.01 3.47 11.26
CA ASN A 371 13.66 4.27 10.22
C ASN A 371 14.42 3.32 9.29
N PRO A 372 14.20 3.36 7.95
CA PRO A 372 14.67 2.32 7.04
C PRO A 372 16.19 2.22 6.93
N ASP A 373 16.88 3.35 6.81
CA ASP A 373 18.30 3.44 6.41
C ASP A 373 19.15 4.36 7.29
N GLY A 374 18.51 5.02 8.28
CA GLY A 374 19.17 5.99 9.16
C GLY A 374 19.31 7.38 8.54
N ILE A 375 18.79 7.60 7.34
CA ILE A 375 18.74 8.92 6.71
C ILE A 375 17.55 9.70 7.33
N THR A 376 17.79 10.94 7.66
CA THR A 376 16.74 11.88 8.09
C THR A 376 16.18 12.61 6.87
N PRO A 377 14.97 13.20 6.95
CA PRO A 377 14.44 14.02 5.89
C PRO A 377 15.39 15.14 5.44
N GLN A 378 15.58 15.29 4.13
CA GLN A 378 16.58 16.16 3.54
C GLN A 378 16.01 17.30 2.71
N ASP A 379 14.77 17.18 2.23
CA ASP A 379 14.17 18.07 1.26
C ASP A 379 12.98 18.86 1.81
N TYR A 380 13.04 19.23 3.09
CA TYR A 380 12.06 20.13 3.68
C TYR A 380 11.93 21.44 2.90
N LYS A 381 10.72 21.99 2.83
CA LYS A 381 10.45 23.29 2.24
C LYS A 381 11.31 24.38 2.89
N ALA A 382 11.89 25.24 2.06
CA ALA A 382 12.83 26.29 2.51
C ALA A 382 12.19 27.37 3.38
N ASP A 383 10.87 27.50 3.31
CA ASP A 383 10.09 28.46 4.13
C ASP A 383 9.87 27.98 5.57
N GLY A 384 10.30 26.76 5.89
CA GLY A 384 10.19 26.17 7.22
C GLY A 384 8.78 25.68 7.59
N SER A 385 7.88 25.55 6.62
CA SER A 385 6.51 25.06 6.84
C SER A 385 6.46 23.57 7.20
N ASP A 386 7.46 22.79 6.78
CA ASP A 386 7.52 21.36 7.06
C ASP A 386 7.95 21.10 8.52
N PRO A 387 7.15 20.36 9.30
CA PRO A 387 7.56 19.90 10.62
C PRO A 387 8.73 18.91 10.50
N LYS A 388 9.60 18.90 11.53
CA LYS A 388 10.72 17.97 11.57
C LYS A 388 10.23 16.55 11.88
N GLY A 389 10.82 15.55 11.26
CA GLY A 389 10.56 14.14 11.45
C GLY A 389 11.82 13.29 11.22
N ASP A 390 11.69 11.98 11.36
CA ASP A 390 12.83 11.05 11.29
C ASP A 390 12.47 9.68 10.68
N PHE A 391 11.33 9.58 10.01
CA PHE A 391 10.78 8.34 9.45
C PHE A 391 10.49 7.24 10.48
N THR A 392 10.24 7.61 11.74
CA THR A 392 9.88 6.65 12.80
C THR A 392 8.38 6.54 13.05
N ILE A 393 7.57 7.25 12.26
CA ILE A 393 6.12 7.08 12.20
C ILE A 393 5.68 6.71 10.79
N SER A 394 4.62 5.91 10.68
CA SER A 394 3.95 5.62 9.41
C SER A 394 3.12 6.82 8.93
N GLY A 395 2.59 6.75 7.72
CA GLY A 395 1.46 7.56 7.31
C GLY A 395 0.14 7.05 7.89
N PHE A 396 -0.95 7.37 7.23
CA PHE A 396 -2.31 6.98 7.63
C PHE A 396 -2.58 5.50 7.32
N ARG A 397 -3.61 4.93 7.96
CA ARG A 397 -4.11 3.64 7.51
C ARG A 397 -4.67 3.76 6.10
N ILE A 398 -4.41 2.74 5.31
CA ILE A 398 -4.90 2.60 3.94
C ILE A 398 -5.68 1.30 3.78
N PRO A 399 -6.72 1.27 2.94
CA PRO A 399 -7.49 0.06 2.71
C PRO A 399 -6.63 -0.98 1.99
N ASN A 400 -6.83 -2.26 2.32
CA ASN A 400 -6.17 -3.35 1.64
C ASN A 400 -7.05 -4.59 1.62
N PHE A 401 -6.84 -5.44 0.62
CA PHE A 401 -7.33 -6.81 0.63
C PHE A 401 -6.39 -7.74 -0.16
N ILE A 402 -6.40 -9.00 0.22
CA ILE A 402 -5.52 -10.03 -0.32
C ILE A 402 -6.36 -11.08 -1.03
N VAL A 403 -6.20 -11.20 -2.35
CA VAL A 403 -6.94 -12.15 -3.19
C VAL A 403 -6.01 -13.28 -3.59
N SER A 404 -6.35 -14.50 -3.18
CA SER A 404 -5.53 -15.68 -3.42
C SER A 404 -6.35 -16.95 -3.21
N PRO A 405 -6.04 -18.06 -3.89
CA PRO A 405 -6.58 -19.35 -3.50
C PRO A 405 -6.21 -19.72 -2.05
N PHE A 406 -5.11 -19.20 -1.55
CA PHE A 406 -4.59 -19.46 -0.20
C PHE A 406 -5.10 -18.50 0.86
N ALA A 407 -5.74 -17.38 0.51
CA ALA A 407 -6.22 -16.39 1.47
C ALA A 407 -7.25 -17.00 2.43
N LYS A 408 -7.08 -16.78 3.73
CA LYS A 408 -8.05 -17.19 4.75
C LYS A 408 -9.39 -16.51 4.53
N LYS A 409 -10.48 -17.28 4.70
CA LYS A 409 -11.85 -16.76 4.54
C LYS A 409 -12.22 -15.80 5.65
N ASN A 410 -12.76 -14.64 5.23
CA ASN A 410 -13.31 -13.63 6.13
C ASN A 410 -12.30 -13.12 7.18
N PHE A 411 -11.01 -13.29 6.91
CA PHE A 411 -9.94 -12.99 7.87
C PHE A 411 -9.70 -11.47 7.96
N VAL A 412 -9.49 -11.00 9.18
CA VAL A 412 -9.07 -9.62 9.47
C VAL A 412 -7.85 -9.69 10.37
N SER A 413 -6.75 -9.10 9.93
CA SER A 413 -5.53 -8.93 10.71
C SER A 413 -5.54 -7.58 11.41
N HIS A 414 -5.17 -7.58 12.69
CA HIS A 414 -4.87 -6.38 13.48
C HIS A 414 -3.37 -6.13 13.63
N THR A 415 -2.53 -6.95 12.99
CA THR A 415 -1.09 -6.77 13.03
C THR A 415 -0.71 -5.48 12.31
N PRO A 416 -0.04 -4.52 12.99
CA PRO A 416 0.36 -3.28 12.36
C PRO A 416 1.42 -3.53 11.27
N MET A 417 1.15 -3.04 10.06
CA MET A 417 2.02 -3.20 8.89
C MET A 417 1.96 -1.95 8.02
N ASP A 418 3.04 -1.69 7.29
CA ASP A 418 2.98 -0.88 6.08
C ASP A 418 3.25 -1.75 4.84
N TYR A 419 3.18 -1.18 3.64
CA TYR A 419 3.32 -2.03 2.47
C TYR A 419 4.75 -2.50 2.15
N THR A 420 5.76 -2.19 3.01
CA THR A 420 7.03 -2.94 3.00
C THR A 420 6.83 -4.40 3.46
N ALA A 421 5.68 -4.71 4.07
CA ALA A 421 5.25 -6.09 4.31
C ALA A 421 5.11 -6.91 3.01
N TYR A 422 4.75 -6.27 1.90
CA TYR A 422 4.71 -6.93 0.58
C TYR A 422 6.12 -7.32 0.12
N LEU A 423 7.12 -6.47 0.40
CA LEU A 423 8.53 -6.78 0.13
C LEU A 423 9.00 -7.94 1.01
N SER A 424 8.72 -7.89 2.32
CA SER A 424 9.04 -8.97 3.26
C SER A 424 8.42 -10.31 2.83
N PHE A 425 7.19 -10.30 2.27
CA PHE A 425 6.57 -11.50 1.69
C PHE A 425 7.34 -12.02 0.47
N ILE A 426 7.73 -11.15 -0.45
CA ILE A 426 8.52 -11.48 -1.65
C ILE A 426 9.90 -12.02 -1.24
N GLU A 427 10.58 -11.33 -0.36
CA GLU A 427 11.89 -11.72 0.17
C GLU A 427 11.85 -13.11 0.81
N LYS A 428 10.86 -13.34 1.67
CA LYS A 428 10.66 -14.66 2.29
C LYS A 428 10.36 -15.74 1.25
N ARG A 429 9.53 -15.43 0.23
CA ARG A 429 9.15 -16.42 -0.79
C ARG A 429 10.32 -16.86 -1.64
N TRP A 430 11.20 -15.94 -2.02
CA TRP A 430 12.33 -16.22 -2.90
C TRP A 430 13.68 -16.23 -2.19
N ASN A 431 13.67 -16.18 -0.84
CA ASN A 431 14.87 -16.19 0.00
C ASN A 431 15.85 -15.07 -0.39
N LEU A 432 15.31 -13.86 -0.57
CA LEU A 432 16.11 -12.65 -0.81
C LEU A 432 16.51 -12.03 0.52
N ALA A 433 17.56 -11.21 0.50
CA ALA A 433 17.92 -10.38 1.65
C ALA A 433 16.95 -9.18 1.76
N PRO A 434 16.65 -8.70 2.97
CA PRO A 434 15.91 -7.46 3.12
C PRO A 434 16.66 -6.28 2.53
N LEU A 435 15.91 -5.34 1.92
CA LEU A 435 16.47 -4.12 1.33
C LEU A 435 16.94 -3.12 2.39
N THR A 436 16.20 -3.03 3.50
CA THR A 436 16.46 -2.09 4.60
C THR A 436 16.14 -2.70 5.96
N ARG A 437 16.27 -1.90 7.01
CA ARG A 437 15.83 -2.30 8.36
C ARG A 437 14.31 -2.27 8.50
N ARG A 438 13.57 -1.53 7.64
CA ARG A 438 12.12 -1.40 7.71
C ARG A 438 11.44 -2.71 7.33
N ASP A 439 11.71 -3.22 6.14
CA ASP A 439 11.17 -4.47 5.62
C ASP A 439 11.69 -5.69 6.40
N ALA A 440 12.96 -5.66 6.84
CA ALA A 440 13.53 -6.71 7.72
C ALA A 440 12.77 -6.91 9.04
N GLN A 441 12.09 -5.89 9.55
CA GLN A 441 11.33 -5.94 10.80
C GLN A 441 9.82 -5.97 10.59
N MET A 442 9.37 -5.77 9.36
CA MET A 442 7.96 -5.80 9.03
C MET A 442 7.41 -7.24 9.04
N ALA A 443 6.16 -7.39 9.44
CA ALA A 443 5.49 -8.69 9.39
C ALA A 443 5.41 -9.20 7.93
N ASP A 444 5.66 -10.49 7.74
CA ASP A 444 5.80 -11.11 6.42
C ASP A 444 4.47 -11.53 5.77
N MET A 445 3.36 -11.08 6.30
CA MET A 445 1.99 -11.35 5.84
C MET A 445 1.57 -12.82 5.76
N THR A 446 2.39 -13.77 6.17
CA THR A 446 2.03 -15.21 6.09
C THR A 446 0.82 -15.56 6.94
N GLU A 447 0.47 -14.75 7.93
CA GLU A 447 -0.73 -14.94 8.76
C GLU A 447 -2.05 -14.87 7.97
N PHE A 448 -2.05 -14.20 6.81
CA PHE A 448 -3.25 -14.07 5.95
C PHE A 448 -3.61 -15.36 5.20
N PHE A 449 -2.73 -16.36 5.20
CA PHE A 449 -2.84 -17.51 4.31
C PHE A 449 -3.03 -18.84 5.06
N ASP A 450 -3.73 -19.75 4.35
CA ASP A 450 -3.77 -21.16 4.61
C ASP A 450 -3.34 -21.91 3.34
N PHE A 451 -2.13 -22.43 3.35
CA PHE A 451 -1.54 -23.11 2.19
C PHE A 451 -1.93 -24.58 2.08
N ASN A 452 -2.74 -25.11 3.01
CA ASN A 452 -3.10 -26.50 3.01
C ASN A 452 -4.10 -26.83 1.87
N SER A 453 -3.99 -28.01 1.29
CA SER A 453 -4.95 -28.56 0.31
C SER A 453 -5.28 -27.64 -0.89
N GLY A 454 -4.33 -26.81 -1.33
CA GLY A 454 -4.54 -25.86 -2.43
C GLY A 454 -5.26 -24.57 -2.02
N GLY A 455 -5.50 -24.40 -0.72
CA GLY A 455 -6.08 -23.21 -0.11
C GLY A 455 -7.60 -23.20 -0.01
N PRO A 456 -8.13 -22.29 0.83
CA PRO A 456 -9.57 -22.14 1.07
C PRO A 456 -10.40 -21.76 -0.17
N TRP A 457 -9.75 -21.15 -1.17
CA TRP A 457 -10.35 -20.63 -2.39
C TRP A 457 -9.80 -21.30 -3.67
N ALA A 458 -9.52 -22.62 -3.62
CA ALA A 458 -9.10 -23.38 -4.82
C ALA A 458 -10.08 -23.16 -6.00
N THR A 459 -11.38 -22.99 -5.72
CA THR A 459 -12.36 -22.43 -6.64
C THR A 459 -12.64 -20.98 -6.20
N PRO A 460 -12.37 -19.98 -7.06
CA PRO A 460 -12.62 -18.59 -6.70
C PRO A 460 -14.13 -18.33 -6.51
N PRO A 461 -14.52 -17.38 -5.66
CA PRO A 461 -15.91 -16.95 -5.55
C PRO A 461 -16.34 -16.20 -6.80
N SER A 462 -17.64 -15.99 -6.96
CA SER A 462 -18.21 -15.14 -8.01
C SER A 462 -18.55 -13.77 -7.41
N PRO A 463 -17.68 -12.75 -7.58
CA PRO A 463 -17.97 -11.42 -7.05
C PRO A 463 -19.09 -10.74 -7.83
N PRO A 464 -19.82 -9.79 -7.21
CA PRO A 464 -20.76 -8.96 -7.91
C PRO A 464 -20.05 -8.05 -8.93
N ALA A 465 -20.75 -7.65 -9.98
CA ALA A 465 -20.26 -6.56 -10.82
C ALA A 465 -20.18 -5.26 -10.00
N GLN A 466 -19.13 -4.47 -10.20
CA GLN A 466 -19.02 -3.15 -9.56
C GLN A 466 -20.16 -2.24 -10.04
N ASN A 467 -20.86 -1.60 -9.09
CA ASN A 467 -21.81 -0.55 -9.40
C ASN A 467 -21.08 0.65 -10.02
N THR A 468 -21.60 1.17 -11.13
CA THR A 468 -21.05 2.34 -11.83
C THR A 468 -22.10 3.41 -12.09
N SER A 469 -23.24 3.34 -11.38
CA SER A 469 -24.37 4.25 -11.56
C SER A 469 -24.35 5.48 -10.65
N GLY A 470 -23.33 5.61 -9.80
CA GLY A 470 -23.18 6.75 -8.90
C GLY A 470 -22.95 8.07 -9.67
N VAL A 471 -23.35 9.16 -9.04
CA VAL A 471 -23.26 10.49 -9.65
C VAL A 471 -22.02 11.21 -9.12
N CYS A 472 -21.20 11.73 -10.03
CA CYS A 472 -20.13 12.65 -9.71
C CYS A 472 -20.71 14.06 -9.59
N ASP A 473 -20.94 14.53 -8.37
CA ASP A 473 -21.55 15.82 -8.05
C ASP A 473 -20.90 16.40 -6.78
N PHE A 474 -19.97 17.31 -6.95
CA PHE A 474 -19.21 17.90 -5.85
C PHE A 474 -20.08 18.67 -4.83
N THR A 475 -21.31 19.05 -5.17
CA THR A 475 -22.21 19.68 -4.20
C THR A 475 -22.78 18.69 -3.18
N ARG A 476 -22.59 17.39 -3.41
CA ARG A 476 -23.11 16.29 -2.60
C ARG A 476 -22.04 15.49 -1.86
N GLN A 477 -20.79 15.91 -2.02
CA GLN A 477 -19.65 15.30 -1.33
C GLN A 477 -19.61 15.60 0.16
#